data_174e48dad8c5eb585bebf8eed4ac7016
#
_entry.id   174e48dad8c5eb585bebf8eed4ac7016
#
_cell.length_a   1.000
_cell.length_b   1.000
_cell.length_c   1.000
_cell.angle_alpha   90.00
_cell.angle_beta   90.00
_cell.angle_gamma   90.00
#
_symmetry.space_group_name_H-M   'P 1'
#
loop_
_entity.id
_entity.type
_entity.pdbx_description
1 polymer ?
#
loop_
_entity_poly.entity_id
_entity_poly.type
_entity_poly.pdbx_seq_one_letter_code
_entity_poly.pdbx_strand_id
1 'polypeptide(L)'
;VRAKVNGGREVDFVVDTGAEQTVVSREIARRQNVQPVVYTLSAGVGEVGLRGLQIGRIDSLEIGSLEIENVPCLIKNPPLTGIPTREVESFSPLAAGLSVTVDYERRRLTFGRRIADAPADVELPLRQHRLVTVRGTVNDQDASFVVDTGGEVISISSQTASTLNYRPLVRRLPLRVYGSSGWDPDAFLLPGVNLMFNSIAFPNYPVVVLNLRAPSALLGFQVGGIIGHTFLSRY
;
A
#
# COMPACT_ATOMS: atom_id res chain seq x y z
N VAL A 1 3.50 -14.20 -0.41
CA VAL A 1 4.71 -15.02 -0.20
C VAL A 1 4.67 -15.71 1.14
N ARG A 2 5.45 -16.78 1.30
CA ARG A 2 5.65 -17.42 2.59
C ARG A 2 6.96 -16.95 3.19
N ALA A 3 6.94 -16.64 4.48
CA ALA A 3 8.12 -16.19 5.21
C ALA A 3 8.20 -16.79 6.59
N LYS A 4 9.42 -16.87 7.14
CA LYS A 4 9.65 -17.23 8.54
C LYS A 4 10.15 -16.01 9.29
N VAL A 5 9.60 -15.81 10.47
CA VAL A 5 10.00 -14.77 11.43
C VAL A 5 10.79 -15.45 12.55
N ASN A 6 12.03 -14.99 12.79
CA ASN A 6 12.92 -15.50 13.85
C ASN A 6 13.04 -17.05 13.84
N GLY A 7 13.18 -17.65 12.67
CA GLY A 7 13.30 -19.12 12.51
C GLY A 7 12.04 -19.91 12.84
N GLY A 8 10.89 -19.25 13.00
CA GLY A 8 9.62 -19.90 13.32
C GLY A 8 8.97 -20.62 12.13
N ARG A 9 7.69 -20.98 12.29
CA ARG A 9 6.91 -21.57 11.20
C ARG A 9 6.66 -20.56 10.09
N GLU A 10 6.57 -21.05 8.86
CA GLU A 10 6.16 -20.23 7.72
C GLU A 10 4.76 -19.63 7.92
N VAL A 11 4.63 -18.37 7.62
CA VAL A 11 3.37 -17.60 7.60
C VAL A 11 3.23 -16.87 6.28
N ASP A 12 2.00 -16.57 5.91
CA ASP A 12 1.69 -15.84 4.68
C ASP A 12 1.93 -14.34 4.89
N PHE A 13 2.70 -13.74 3.98
CA PHE A 13 2.94 -12.30 3.90
C PHE A 13 2.42 -11.74 2.58
N VAL A 14 1.77 -10.59 2.63
CA VAL A 14 1.56 -9.73 1.47
C VAL A 14 2.86 -8.97 1.21
N VAL A 15 3.29 -8.87 -0.04
CA VAL A 15 4.35 -7.94 -0.44
C VAL A 15 3.69 -6.59 -0.71
N ASP A 16 4.03 -5.59 0.09
CA ASP A 16 3.30 -4.34 0.20
C ASP A 16 4.26 -3.15 0.02
N THR A 17 4.24 -2.58 -1.18
CA THR A 17 5.03 -1.38 -1.49
C THR A 17 4.35 -0.09 -1.00
N GLY A 18 3.07 -0.17 -0.63
CA GLY A 18 2.31 0.92 -0.02
C GLY A 18 2.49 1.03 1.50
N ALA A 19 3.24 0.11 2.12
CA ALA A 19 3.54 0.16 3.55
C ALA A 19 4.95 0.74 3.81
N GLU A 20 5.03 1.67 4.76
CA GLU A 20 6.31 2.26 5.19
C GLU A 20 7.19 1.29 5.97
N GLN A 21 6.61 0.24 6.55
CA GLN A 21 7.31 -0.77 7.34
C GLN A 21 6.65 -2.14 7.17
N THR A 22 7.43 -3.18 7.42
CA THR A 22 6.91 -4.54 7.60
C THR A 22 5.93 -4.56 8.77
N VAL A 23 4.87 -5.33 8.67
CA VAL A 23 3.82 -5.40 9.69
C VAL A 23 3.59 -6.86 10.09
N VAL A 24 3.53 -7.12 11.39
CA VAL A 24 3.19 -8.43 11.94
C VAL A 24 2.02 -8.32 12.91
N SER A 25 1.22 -9.39 13.01
CA SER A 25 0.16 -9.48 14.02
C SER A 25 0.73 -9.63 15.42
N ARG A 26 -0.08 -9.34 16.42
CA ARG A 26 0.29 -9.63 17.82
C ARG A 26 0.51 -11.11 18.06
N GLU A 27 -0.22 -11.95 17.35
CA GLU A 27 -0.09 -13.39 17.49
C GLU A 27 1.29 -13.84 17.01
N ILE A 28 1.73 -13.40 15.81
CA ILE A 28 3.05 -13.71 15.28
C ILE A 28 4.13 -13.08 16.17
N ALA A 29 3.97 -11.84 16.59
CA ALA A 29 4.93 -11.19 17.49
C ALA A 29 5.16 -12.01 18.78
N ARG A 30 4.09 -12.50 19.42
CA ARG A 30 4.21 -13.33 20.63
C ARG A 30 4.83 -14.68 20.34
N ARG A 31 4.37 -15.38 19.28
CA ARG A 31 4.86 -16.74 18.94
C ARG A 31 6.31 -16.75 18.51
N GLN A 32 6.76 -15.70 17.86
CA GLN A 32 8.09 -15.59 17.27
C GLN A 32 9.01 -14.63 18.05
N ASN A 33 8.63 -14.31 19.28
CA ASN A 33 9.43 -13.48 20.21
C ASN A 33 9.84 -12.11 19.63
N VAL A 34 8.97 -11.48 18.85
CA VAL A 34 9.18 -10.11 18.38
C VAL A 34 8.81 -9.16 19.52
N GLN A 35 9.82 -8.55 20.14
CA GLN A 35 9.60 -7.68 21.26
C GLN A 35 9.26 -6.25 20.82
N PRO A 36 8.25 -5.61 21.43
CA PRO A 36 7.99 -4.20 21.22
C PRO A 36 9.12 -3.35 21.83
N VAL A 37 9.53 -2.32 21.09
CA VAL A 37 10.62 -1.41 21.49
C VAL A 37 10.08 -0.04 21.85
N VAL A 38 9.19 0.52 21.00
CA VAL A 38 8.67 1.87 21.16
C VAL A 38 7.28 2.00 20.52
N TYR A 39 6.51 3.02 20.94
CA TYR A 39 5.26 3.38 20.32
C TYR A 39 5.48 4.40 19.20
N THR A 40 4.68 4.29 18.15
CA THR A 40 4.65 5.22 17.01
C THR A 40 3.22 5.52 16.60
N LEU A 41 3.06 6.53 15.74
CA LEU A 41 1.80 6.80 15.07
C LEU A 41 1.80 6.12 13.69
N SER A 42 0.65 5.59 13.33
CA SER A 42 0.39 5.01 12.01
C SER A 42 -0.90 5.60 11.45
N ALA A 43 -0.95 5.77 10.15
CA ALA A 43 -2.15 6.17 9.43
C ALA A 43 -2.34 5.26 8.21
N GLY A 44 -3.59 4.96 7.91
CA GLY A 44 -3.98 4.17 6.76
C GLY A 44 -5.36 4.59 6.26
N VAL A 45 -5.84 3.92 5.23
CA VAL A 45 -7.21 4.08 4.78
C VAL A 45 -8.17 3.56 5.85
N GLY A 46 -9.18 4.36 6.22
CA GLY A 46 -10.21 4.01 7.20
C GLY A 46 -10.57 5.16 8.14
N GLU A 47 -11.60 4.95 8.96
CA GLU A 47 -12.17 5.96 9.87
C GLU A 47 -11.28 6.33 11.05
N VAL A 48 -10.42 5.41 11.50
CA VAL A 48 -9.61 5.61 12.71
C VAL A 48 -8.52 6.69 12.51
N GLY A 49 -8.23 7.07 11.27
CA GLY A 49 -7.25 8.12 10.99
C GLY A 49 -5.85 7.77 11.54
N LEU A 50 -5.40 8.51 12.56
CA LEU A 50 -4.14 8.25 13.26
C LEU A 50 -4.36 7.30 14.44
N ARG A 51 -3.48 6.31 14.58
CA ARG A 51 -3.51 5.38 15.72
C ARG A 51 -2.10 5.07 16.22
N GLY A 52 -1.99 4.78 17.51
CA GLY A 52 -0.75 4.30 18.10
C GLY A 52 -0.54 2.83 17.78
N LEU A 53 0.64 2.49 17.31
CA LEU A 53 1.13 1.12 17.13
C LEU A 53 2.44 0.94 17.87
N GLN A 54 2.83 -0.31 18.09
CA GLN A 54 4.15 -0.65 18.61
C GLN A 54 5.10 -0.94 17.46
N ILE A 55 6.30 -0.39 17.52
CA ILE A 55 7.43 -0.84 16.71
C ILE A 55 8.12 -1.95 17.46
N GLY A 56 8.37 -3.06 16.79
CA GLY A 56 9.22 -4.15 17.23
C GLY A 56 10.39 -4.35 16.27
N ARG A 57 11.22 -5.32 16.60
CA ARG A 57 12.31 -5.78 15.75
C ARG A 57 12.18 -7.27 15.52
N ILE A 58 12.18 -7.66 14.26
CA ILE A 58 12.36 -9.04 13.83
C ILE A 58 13.87 -9.26 13.70
N ASP A 59 14.41 -10.24 14.40
CA ASP A 59 15.85 -10.51 14.36
C ASP A 59 16.25 -11.12 13.01
N SER A 60 15.44 -12.05 12.47
CA SER A 60 15.64 -12.65 11.15
C SER A 60 14.29 -12.83 10.44
N LEU A 61 14.21 -12.39 9.18
CA LEU A 61 13.08 -12.61 8.26
C LEU A 61 13.57 -13.36 7.03
N GLU A 62 13.10 -14.60 6.87
CA GLU A 62 13.45 -15.46 5.73
C GLU A 62 12.29 -15.48 4.71
N ILE A 63 12.55 -15.16 3.44
CA ILE A 63 11.60 -15.21 2.33
C ILE A 63 12.25 -15.96 1.16
N GLY A 64 11.91 -17.21 0.96
CA GLY A 64 12.62 -18.07 0.01
C GLY A 64 14.10 -18.21 0.35
N SER A 65 14.99 -17.75 -0.55
CA SER A 65 16.44 -17.71 -0.32
C SER A 65 16.94 -16.37 0.26
N LEU A 66 16.05 -15.40 0.46
CA LEU A 66 16.39 -14.10 1.03
C LEU A 66 16.29 -14.18 2.55
N GLU A 67 17.37 -13.81 3.22
CA GLU A 67 17.41 -13.60 4.67
C GLU A 67 17.75 -12.13 4.97
N ILE A 68 16.98 -11.51 5.85
CA ILE A 68 17.13 -10.13 6.24
C ILE A 68 17.18 -10.08 7.77
N GLU A 69 18.24 -9.52 8.30
CA GLU A 69 18.43 -9.36 9.74
C GLU A 69 17.96 -7.98 10.21
N ASN A 70 17.56 -7.90 11.49
CA ASN A 70 17.23 -6.66 12.19
C ASN A 70 16.14 -5.84 11.49
N VAL A 71 15.05 -6.47 11.09
CA VAL A 71 13.94 -5.82 10.37
C VAL A 71 13.03 -5.07 11.35
N PRO A 72 12.95 -3.72 11.27
CA PRO A 72 11.94 -2.97 12.01
C PRO A 72 10.55 -3.36 11.54
N CYS A 73 9.62 -3.57 12.45
CA CYS A 73 8.25 -3.91 12.09
C CYS A 73 7.23 -3.19 12.98
N LEU A 74 6.05 -2.98 12.43
CA LEU A 74 4.88 -2.57 13.19
C LEU A 74 4.17 -3.81 13.71
N ILE A 75 3.80 -3.80 15.00
CA ILE A 75 2.97 -4.84 15.61
C ILE A 75 1.52 -4.36 15.55
N LYS A 76 0.70 -5.06 14.77
CA LYS A 76 -0.73 -4.73 14.60
C LYS A 76 -1.47 -4.72 15.92
N ASN A 77 -2.42 -3.79 16.03
CA ASN A 77 -3.47 -3.89 17.04
C ASN A 77 -4.38 -5.10 16.74
N PRO A 78 -5.12 -5.60 17.74
CA PRO A 78 -6.14 -6.62 17.48
C PRO A 78 -7.06 -6.18 16.34
N PRO A 79 -7.61 -7.14 15.55
CA PRO A 79 -8.57 -6.82 14.51
C PRO A 79 -9.77 -6.09 15.12
N LEU A 80 -10.35 -5.20 14.32
CA LEU A 80 -11.61 -4.53 14.70
C LEU A 80 -12.71 -5.60 14.79
N THR A 81 -13.46 -5.59 15.89
CA THR A 81 -14.55 -6.54 16.10
C THR A 81 -15.61 -6.44 15.01
N GLY A 82 -16.09 -7.58 14.52
CA GLY A 82 -17.14 -7.64 13.50
C GLY A 82 -16.67 -7.65 12.05
N ILE A 83 -15.37 -7.66 11.82
CA ILE A 83 -14.81 -7.80 10.47
C ILE A 83 -14.31 -9.22 10.28
N PRO A 84 -14.84 -9.99 9.31
CA PRO A 84 -14.35 -11.32 9.00
C PRO A 84 -13.09 -11.23 8.15
N THR A 85 -12.04 -10.60 8.67
CA THR A 85 -10.77 -10.48 7.94
C THR A 85 -9.76 -11.46 8.52
N ARG A 86 -9.17 -12.26 7.64
CA ARG A 86 -7.94 -12.97 7.95
C ARG A 86 -6.85 -11.92 8.12
N GLU A 87 -6.23 -11.86 9.29
CA GLU A 87 -5.03 -11.05 9.46
C GLU A 87 -3.93 -11.62 8.57
N VAL A 88 -3.41 -10.78 7.68
CA VAL A 88 -2.27 -11.11 6.84
C VAL A 88 -1.12 -10.22 7.27
N GLU A 89 0.04 -10.83 7.44
CA GLU A 89 1.28 -10.11 7.66
C GLU A 89 1.65 -9.36 6.37
N SER A 90 2.36 -8.25 6.47
CA SER A 90 2.85 -7.55 5.26
C SER A 90 4.35 -7.30 5.34
N PHE A 91 5.02 -7.55 4.23
CA PHE A 91 6.44 -7.28 4.04
C PHE A 91 6.61 -6.05 3.16
N SER A 92 7.30 -5.04 3.66
CA SER A 92 7.70 -3.86 2.90
C SER A 92 9.12 -4.00 2.37
N PRO A 93 9.31 -4.35 1.08
CA PRO A 93 10.65 -4.49 0.51
C PRO A 93 11.41 -3.17 0.48
N LEU A 94 10.70 -2.06 0.32
CA LEU A 94 11.29 -0.72 0.26
C LEU A 94 11.84 -0.28 1.62
N ALA A 95 11.13 -0.60 2.72
CA ALA A 95 11.62 -0.37 4.07
C ALA A 95 12.87 -1.20 4.39
N ALA A 96 13.01 -2.36 3.76
CA ALA A 96 14.21 -3.20 3.84
C ALA A 96 15.34 -2.76 2.90
N GLY A 97 15.17 -1.67 2.15
CA GLY A 97 16.15 -1.16 1.18
C GLY A 97 16.33 -2.06 -0.03
N LEU A 98 15.29 -2.79 -0.42
CA LEU A 98 15.31 -3.72 -1.53
C LEU A 98 14.57 -3.16 -2.75
N SER A 99 15.12 -3.43 -3.93
CA SER A 99 14.36 -3.38 -5.18
C SER A 99 13.52 -4.64 -5.32
N VAL A 100 12.38 -4.53 -5.98
CA VAL A 100 11.49 -5.67 -6.24
C VAL A 100 11.04 -5.67 -7.70
N THR A 101 11.11 -6.85 -8.33
CA THR A 101 10.44 -7.12 -9.60
C THR A 101 9.28 -8.07 -9.34
N VAL A 102 8.10 -7.68 -9.80
CA VAL A 102 6.87 -8.48 -9.72
C VAL A 102 6.51 -8.95 -11.11
N ASP A 103 6.76 -10.24 -11.38
CA ASP A 103 6.41 -10.89 -12.65
C ASP A 103 5.08 -11.62 -12.45
N TYR A 104 3.99 -10.98 -12.85
CA TYR A 104 2.63 -11.51 -12.70
C TYR A 104 2.39 -12.72 -13.62
N GLU A 105 2.99 -12.74 -14.80
CA GLU A 105 2.84 -13.82 -15.77
C GLU A 105 3.45 -15.12 -15.23
N ARG A 106 4.70 -15.04 -14.74
CA ARG A 106 5.42 -16.19 -14.18
C ARG A 106 5.16 -16.40 -12.70
N ARG A 107 4.37 -15.54 -12.07
CA ARG A 107 4.09 -15.54 -10.61
C ARG A 107 5.38 -15.57 -9.79
N ARG A 108 6.34 -14.73 -10.18
CA ARG A 108 7.65 -14.67 -9.55
C ARG A 108 7.89 -13.29 -8.94
N LEU A 109 8.47 -13.29 -7.76
CA LEU A 109 9.02 -12.10 -7.11
C LEU A 109 10.54 -12.24 -7.06
N THR A 110 11.23 -11.17 -7.43
CA THR A 110 12.68 -11.08 -7.31
C THR A 110 13.00 -9.90 -6.41
N PHE A 111 13.80 -10.16 -5.38
CA PHE A 111 14.27 -9.14 -4.45
C PHE A 111 15.78 -8.99 -4.58
N GLY A 112 16.27 -7.77 -4.44
CA GLY A 112 17.70 -7.49 -4.41
C GLY A 112 17.98 -6.04 -4.10
N ARG A 113 19.20 -5.74 -3.64
CA ARG A 113 19.64 -4.35 -3.49
C ARG A 113 19.78 -3.64 -4.83
N ARG A 114 20.12 -4.39 -5.85
CA ARG A 114 20.15 -3.96 -7.27
C ARG A 114 19.62 -5.11 -8.10
N ILE A 115 18.65 -4.84 -8.93
CA ILE A 115 18.11 -5.77 -9.93
C ILE A 115 18.59 -5.25 -11.28
N ALA A 116 19.05 -6.14 -12.15
CA ALA A 116 19.46 -5.76 -13.50
C ALA A 116 18.25 -5.16 -14.24
N ASP A 117 18.49 -4.08 -14.95
CA ASP A 117 17.47 -3.46 -15.78
C ASP A 117 17.02 -4.45 -16.85
N ALA A 118 15.72 -4.63 -16.98
CA ALA A 118 15.09 -5.38 -18.05
C ALA A 118 14.48 -4.38 -19.06
N PRO A 119 14.40 -4.74 -20.34
CA PRO A 119 13.67 -3.93 -21.31
C PRO A 119 12.23 -3.70 -20.79
N ALA A 120 11.78 -2.47 -20.82
CA ALA A 120 10.46 -2.07 -20.38
C ALA A 120 9.70 -1.38 -21.50
N ASP A 121 8.41 -1.68 -21.64
CA ASP A 121 7.55 -0.99 -22.61
C ASP A 121 7.29 0.46 -22.19
N VAL A 122 7.25 0.70 -20.89
CA VAL A 122 7.04 2.02 -20.30
C VAL A 122 7.86 2.18 -19.02
N GLU A 123 8.57 3.30 -18.93
CA GLU A 123 9.26 3.71 -17.71
C GLU A 123 8.49 4.85 -17.04
N LEU A 124 8.16 4.70 -15.77
CA LEU A 124 7.57 5.74 -14.94
C LEU A 124 8.60 6.25 -13.95
N PRO A 125 8.96 7.56 -13.98
CA PRO A 125 9.84 8.12 -12.98
C PRO A 125 9.23 8.02 -11.59
N LEU A 126 9.81 7.19 -10.74
CA LEU A 126 9.39 7.02 -9.35
C LEU A 126 10.08 8.06 -8.47
N ARG A 127 9.34 8.54 -7.49
CA ARG A 127 9.88 9.36 -6.40
C ARG A 127 9.77 8.57 -5.11
N GLN A 128 10.90 8.34 -4.48
CA GLN A 128 10.93 7.71 -3.18
C GLN A 128 11.10 8.79 -2.11
N HIS A 129 10.12 8.87 -1.23
CA HIS A 129 10.22 9.59 0.02
C HIS A 129 10.12 8.58 1.16
N ARG A 130 8.99 8.47 1.82
CA ARG A 130 8.70 7.36 2.76
C ARG A 130 8.02 6.20 2.04
N LEU A 131 7.29 6.51 0.98
CA LEU A 131 6.68 5.57 0.04
C LEU A 131 7.11 5.88 -1.39
N VAL A 132 6.98 4.92 -2.27
CA VAL A 132 7.21 5.13 -3.70
C VAL A 132 5.97 5.75 -4.33
N THR A 133 6.16 6.86 -5.02
CA THR A 133 5.10 7.58 -5.73
C THR A 133 5.44 7.80 -7.19
N VAL A 134 4.41 7.88 -8.00
CA VAL A 134 4.46 8.29 -9.40
C VAL A 134 3.57 9.51 -9.61
N ARG A 135 4.00 10.41 -10.49
CA ARG A 135 3.14 11.51 -10.94
C ARG A 135 2.20 11.02 -12.03
N GLY A 136 0.97 11.48 -11.97
CA GLY A 136 -0.04 11.29 -13.00
C GLY A 136 -0.99 12.46 -13.01
N THR A 137 -1.99 12.41 -13.89
CA THR A 137 -3.07 13.39 -13.89
C THR A 137 -4.43 12.71 -13.75
N VAL A 138 -5.38 13.43 -13.18
CA VAL A 138 -6.80 13.07 -13.09
C VAL A 138 -7.58 14.20 -13.75
N ASN A 139 -8.23 13.94 -14.91
CA ASN A 139 -8.87 14.97 -15.72
C ASN A 139 -7.95 16.19 -15.93
N ASP A 140 -6.70 15.94 -16.37
CA ASP A 140 -5.65 16.92 -16.63
C ASP A 140 -5.12 17.68 -15.40
N GLN A 141 -5.52 17.29 -14.18
CA GLN A 141 -4.98 17.86 -12.95
C GLN A 141 -3.91 16.96 -12.34
N ASP A 142 -2.78 17.55 -12.02
CA ASP A 142 -1.64 16.83 -11.43
C ASP A 142 -2.00 16.17 -10.10
N ALA A 143 -1.59 14.92 -9.95
CA ALA A 143 -1.74 14.17 -8.71
C ALA A 143 -0.52 13.25 -8.48
N SER A 144 -0.20 13.02 -7.21
CA SER A 144 0.85 12.07 -6.81
C SER A 144 0.20 10.79 -6.31
N PHE A 145 0.57 9.65 -6.90
CA PHE A 145 0.00 8.35 -6.59
C PHE A 145 1.01 7.46 -5.89
N VAL A 146 0.61 6.82 -4.81
CA VAL A 146 1.40 5.75 -4.18
C VAL A 146 1.29 4.50 -5.04
N VAL A 147 2.42 3.86 -5.32
CA VAL A 147 2.48 2.55 -5.98
C VAL A 147 2.37 1.48 -4.91
N ASP A 148 1.24 0.78 -4.87
CA ASP A 148 0.85 -0.07 -3.75
C ASP A 148 0.44 -1.48 -4.22
N THR A 149 1.36 -2.44 -4.07
CA THR A 149 1.07 -3.85 -4.36
C THR A 149 0.17 -4.52 -3.33
N GLY A 150 -0.04 -3.90 -2.17
CA GLY A 150 -0.99 -4.34 -1.13
C GLY A 150 -2.41 -3.83 -1.36
N GLY A 151 -2.58 -2.77 -2.17
CA GLY A 151 -3.86 -2.20 -2.57
C GLY A 151 -4.48 -2.93 -3.75
N GLU A 152 -5.81 -2.99 -3.83
CA GLU A 152 -6.51 -3.73 -4.89
C GLU A 152 -6.75 -2.87 -6.14
N VAL A 153 -7.31 -1.68 -5.98
CA VAL A 153 -7.83 -0.86 -7.10
C VAL A 153 -7.08 0.46 -7.24
N ILE A 154 -7.31 1.14 -8.36
CA ILE A 154 -6.93 2.55 -8.47
C ILE A 154 -7.90 3.38 -7.65
N SER A 155 -7.37 4.19 -6.76
CA SER A 155 -8.14 5.15 -5.98
C SER A 155 -7.57 6.55 -6.10
N ILE A 156 -8.41 7.56 -5.85
CA ILE A 156 -8.02 8.95 -5.71
C ILE A 156 -8.43 9.48 -4.33
N SER A 157 -7.72 10.48 -3.84
CA SER A 157 -8.08 11.09 -2.57
C SER A 157 -9.37 11.93 -2.70
N SER A 158 -10.11 12.08 -1.60
CA SER A 158 -11.25 12.98 -1.54
C SER A 158 -10.86 14.44 -1.86
N GLN A 159 -9.61 14.84 -1.55
CA GLN A 159 -9.09 16.13 -1.95
C GLN A 159 -8.91 16.24 -3.46
N THR A 160 -8.26 15.26 -4.09
CA THR A 160 -8.15 15.20 -5.55
C THR A 160 -9.53 15.21 -6.20
N ALA A 161 -10.46 14.38 -5.71
CA ALA A 161 -11.83 14.36 -6.21
C ALA A 161 -12.53 15.71 -6.09
N SER A 162 -12.28 16.49 -5.03
CA SER A 162 -12.92 17.80 -4.80
C SER A 162 -12.45 18.87 -5.77
N THR A 163 -11.26 18.74 -6.36
CA THR A 163 -10.74 19.69 -7.36
C THR A 163 -11.25 19.41 -8.77
N LEU A 164 -11.81 18.22 -8.99
CA LEU A 164 -12.32 17.87 -10.30
C LEU A 164 -13.66 18.57 -10.57
N ASN A 165 -13.75 19.25 -11.71
CA ASN A 165 -14.98 19.88 -12.16
C ASN A 165 -15.97 18.83 -12.67
N TYR A 166 -16.67 18.16 -11.74
CA TYR A 166 -17.74 17.26 -12.13
C TYR A 166 -18.99 18.02 -12.55
N ARG A 167 -19.58 17.59 -13.64
CA ARG A 167 -20.97 17.98 -13.92
C ARG A 167 -21.85 17.48 -12.76
N PRO A 168 -22.84 18.24 -12.31
CA PRO A 168 -23.72 17.87 -11.17
C PRO A 168 -24.43 16.53 -11.32
N LEU A 169 -24.41 15.94 -12.50
CA LEU A 169 -25.11 14.71 -12.88
C LEU A 169 -24.31 13.42 -12.65
N VAL A 170 -23.03 13.51 -12.25
CA VAL A 170 -22.24 12.29 -11.97
C VAL A 170 -22.69 11.70 -10.64
N ARG A 171 -23.40 10.57 -10.72
CA ARG A 171 -23.90 9.86 -9.56
C ARG A 171 -22.72 9.22 -8.79
N ARG A 172 -22.48 9.69 -7.57
CA ARG A 172 -21.59 9.02 -6.63
C ARG A 172 -22.28 7.75 -6.14
N LEU A 173 -21.59 6.61 -6.25
CA LEU A 173 -22.08 5.33 -5.74
C LEU A 173 -21.36 5.03 -4.42
N PRO A 174 -22.04 5.09 -3.26
CA PRO A 174 -21.41 4.77 -1.98
C PRO A 174 -20.83 3.37 -2.01
N LEU A 175 -19.63 3.24 -1.46
CA LEU A 175 -18.92 1.97 -1.32
C LEU A 175 -18.59 1.68 0.13
N ARG A 176 -18.46 0.39 0.42
CA ARG A 176 -17.89 -0.06 1.69
C ARG A 176 -16.44 -0.47 1.43
N VAL A 177 -15.51 0.36 1.87
CA VAL A 177 -14.08 0.10 1.71
C VAL A 177 -13.45 -0.14 3.07
N TYR A 178 -12.73 -1.24 3.19
CA TYR A 178 -11.88 -1.51 4.33
C TYR A 178 -10.44 -1.21 3.98
N GLY A 179 -9.78 -0.48 4.84
CA GLY A 179 -8.35 -0.26 4.77
C GLY A 179 -7.65 -0.68 6.06
N SER A 180 -6.38 -0.41 6.14
CA SER A 180 -5.54 -0.75 7.31
C SER A 180 -5.95 -0.03 8.60
N SER A 181 -6.76 1.03 8.52
CA SER A 181 -7.30 1.79 9.65
C SER A 181 -8.83 1.65 9.84
N GLY A 182 -9.43 0.59 9.29
CA GLY A 182 -10.85 0.29 9.43
C GLY A 182 -11.68 0.66 8.20
N TRP A 183 -12.97 0.93 8.41
CA TRP A 183 -13.86 1.37 7.35
C TRP A 183 -13.55 2.80 6.90
N ASP A 184 -13.71 3.07 5.62
CA ASP A 184 -13.90 4.41 5.12
C ASP A 184 -15.39 4.63 4.84
N PRO A 185 -16.12 5.34 5.72
CA PRO A 185 -17.56 5.53 5.59
C PRO A 185 -17.91 6.48 4.44
N ASP A 186 -16.96 7.31 4.01
CA ASP A 186 -17.13 8.34 2.98
C ASP A 186 -16.67 7.84 1.60
N ALA A 187 -16.23 6.59 1.50
CA ALA A 187 -15.79 6.01 0.24
C ALA A 187 -16.93 5.90 -0.78
N PHE A 188 -16.64 6.22 -2.02
CA PHE A 188 -17.57 6.08 -3.12
C PHE A 188 -16.88 5.77 -4.44
N LEU A 189 -17.61 5.15 -5.36
CA LEU A 189 -17.17 4.98 -6.72
C LEU A 189 -17.50 6.23 -7.52
N LEU A 190 -16.52 6.73 -8.24
CA LEU A 190 -16.64 7.80 -9.18
C LEU A 190 -16.47 7.21 -10.58
N PRO A 191 -17.55 7.11 -11.38
CA PRO A 191 -17.45 6.62 -12.74
C PRO A 191 -16.83 7.68 -13.64
N GLY A 192 -15.87 7.26 -14.44
CA GLY A 192 -15.44 8.03 -15.60
C GLY A 192 -14.53 9.22 -15.33
N VAL A 193 -13.32 8.98 -14.80
CA VAL A 193 -12.23 9.95 -14.84
C VAL A 193 -11.22 9.57 -15.92
N ASN A 194 -10.53 10.57 -16.46
CA ASN A 194 -9.37 10.33 -17.32
C ASN A 194 -8.13 10.30 -16.45
N LEU A 195 -7.45 9.16 -16.45
CA LEU A 195 -6.16 9.01 -15.76
C LEU A 195 -5.05 8.96 -16.79
N MET A 196 -3.92 9.59 -16.47
CA MET A 196 -2.72 9.51 -17.28
C MET A 196 -1.48 9.34 -16.40
N PHE A 197 -0.63 8.38 -16.76
CA PHE A 197 0.66 8.13 -16.14
C PHE A 197 1.71 8.06 -17.26
N ASN A 198 2.41 9.18 -17.51
CA ASN A 198 3.28 9.33 -18.65
C ASN A 198 2.54 9.01 -19.97
N SER A 199 2.93 7.96 -20.69
CA SER A 199 2.30 7.50 -21.94
C SER A 199 1.09 6.58 -21.72
N ILE A 200 0.80 6.16 -20.48
CA ILE A 200 -0.31 5.26 -20.17
C ILE A 200 -1.56 6.08 -19.90
N ALA A 201 -2.58 5.95 -20.76
CA ALA A 201 -3.83 6.66 -20.64
C ALA A 201 -4.99 5.71 -20.33
N PHE A 202 -5.84 6.08 -19.39
CA PHE A 202 -7.09 5.41 -19.05
C PHE A 202 -8.24 6.41 -19.19
N PRO A 203 -8.84 6.53 -20.37
CA PRO A 203 -9.99 7.38 -20.56
C PRO A 203 -11.23 6.77 -19.90
N ASN A 204 -12.04 7.62 -19.28
CA ASN A 204 -13.32 7.24 -18.67
C ASN A 204 -13.21 6.06 -17.68
N TYR A 205 -12.17 6.04 -16.85
CA TYR A 205 -11.90 4.96 -15.91
C TYR A 205 -12.65 5.16 -14.58
N PRO A 206 -13.32 4.13 -14.04
CA PRO A 206 -13.94 4.22 -12.72
C PRO A 206 -12.87 4.17 -11.62
N VAL A 207 -12.94 5.10 -10.66
CA VAL A 207 -12.02 5.14 -9.53
C VAL A 207 -12.76 5.13 -8.21
N VAL A 208 -12.15 4.56 -7.20
CA VAL A 208 -12.62 4.64 -5.82
C VAL A 208 -12.09 5.92 -5.20
N VAL A 209 -12.95 6.70 -4.57
CA VAL A 209 -12.56 7.89 -3.80
C VAL A 209 -12.44 7.50 -2.34
N LEU A 210 -11.28 7.83 -1.74
CA LEU A 210 -10.93 7.49 -0.37
C LEU A 210 -10.53 8.73 0.43
N ASN A 211 -10.75 8.67 1.73
CA ASN A 211 -10.21 9.68 2.65
C ASN A 211 -8.74 9.40 2.97
N LEU A 212 -7.83 10.09 2.28
CA LEU A 212 -6.39 9.97 2.46
C LEU A 212 -5.76 11.12 3.26
N ARG A 213 -6.57 11.85 4.06
CA ARG A 213 -6.08 12.99 4.86
C ARG A 213 -5.06 12.58 5.91
N ALA A 214 -5.38 11.55 6.70
CA ALA A 214 -4.49 11.08 7.75
C ALA A 214 -3.17 10.50 7.20
N PRO A 215 -3.17 9.63 6.18
CA PRO A 215 -1.95 9.24 5.49
C PRO A 215 -1.15 10.42 4.95
N SER A 216 -1.80 11.39 4.28
CA SER A 216 -1.11 12.58 3.74
C SER A 216 -0.43 13.39 4.83
N ALA A 217 -1.12 13.60 5.95
CA ALA A 217 -0.57 14.35 7.09
C ALA A 217 0.66 13.65 7.70
N LEU A 218 0.59 12.32 7.86
CA LEU A 218 1.69 11.55 8.44
C LEU A 218 2.91 11.49 7.50
N LEU A 219 2.66 11.37 6.18
CA LEU A 219 3.71 11.34 5.16
C LEU A 219 4.34 12.71 4.89
N GLY A 220 3.67 13.80 5.28
CA GLY A 220 4.14 15.16 5.05
C GLY A 220 3.93 15.66 3.61
N PHE A 221 3.14 14.98 2.80
CA PHE A 221 2.77 15.41 1.44
C PHE A 221 1.36 14.94 1.08
N GLN A 222 0.74 15.64 0.11
CA GLN A 222 -0.59 15.28 -0.37
C GLN A 222 -0.54 13.99 -1.18
N VAL A 223 -1.13 12.92 -0.68
CA VAL A 223 -1.38 11.70 -1.43
C VAL A 223 -2.58 11.96 -2.34
N GLY A 224 -2.35 12.01 -3.64
CA GLY A 224 -3.39 12.25 -4.65
C GLY A 224 -4.23 11.01 -4.93
N GLY A 225 -3.63 9.82 -4.79
CA GLY A 225 -4.28 8.54 -5.00
C GLY A 225 -3.35 7.36 -4.76
N ILE A 226 -3.86 6.17 -5.05
CA ILE A 226 -3.15 4.90 -4.91
C ILE A 226 -3.32 4.12 -6.23
N ILE A 227 -2.24 3.54 -6.72
CA ILE A 227 -2.24 2.61 -7.85
C ILE A 227 -2.09 1.22 -7.28
N GLY A 228 -3.17 0.44 -7.34
CA GLY A 228 -3.23 -0.90 -6.78
C GLY A 228 -3.00 -2.02 -7.80
N HIS A 229 -3.18 -3.24 -7.31
CA HIS A 229 -2.92 -4.49 -8.00
C HIS A 229 -3.63 -4.63 -9.35
N THR A 230 -4.89 -4.19 -9.48
CA THR A 230 -5.65 -4.27 -10.74
C THR A 230 -5.03 -3.47 -11.88
N PHE A 231 -4.24 -2.45 -11.56
CA PHE A 231 -3.43 -1.74 -12.54
C PHE A 231 -2.11 -2.47 -12.76
N LEU A 232 -1.36 -2.70 -11.67
CA LEU A 232 0.01 -3.22 -11.73
C LEU A 232 0.07 -4.59 -12.42
N SER A 233 -0.97 -5.41 -12.30
CA SER A 233 -1.03 -6.74 -12.93
C SER A 233 -1.22 -6.75 -14.45
N ARG A 234 -1.33 -5.59 -15.08
CA ARG A 234 -1.47 -5.45 -16.54
C ARG A 234 -0.12 -5.18 -17.24
N TYR A 235 0.92 -4.96 -16.47
CA TYR A 235 2.24 -4.57 -16.95
C TYR A 235 3.37 -5.43 -16.42
#